data_125f4ea2dcba478ef75be4dd89346eb6
#
_entry.id   125f4ea2dcba478ef75be4dd89346eb6
#
_cell.length_a   1.000
_cell.length_b   1.000
_cell.length_c   1.000
_cell.angle_alpha   90.00
_cell.angle_beta   90.00
_cell.angle_gamma   90.00
#
_symmetry.space_group_name_H-M   'P 1'
#
loop_
_entity.id
_entity.type
_entity.pdbx_description
1 polymer ?
#
loop_
_entity_poly.entity_id
_entity_poly.type
_entity_poly.pdbx_seq_one_letter_code
_entity_poly.pdbx_strand_id
1 'polypeptide(L)'
;MIAVSTTDADYLRHQFPDKPVEFMPCFHTNNQITVKPGSSDFILYHGKLSVIENTQAALFLIRNVFSKLDCRCIIAGMNPPASLLKAAAPYPNIHIEANPSEELMNNLIHNAQIHALITFQATGLKLKLLNSLFAGRHTVVNRLMIAGSGLESLCHIADTPDEMVCICRKLMHTDMAPESIEQRRDFLYPTYSNQYQGEHLLHLIYEV
;
A
#
# COMPACT_ATOMS: atom_id res chain seq x y z
N MET A 1 18.33 -2.65 -19.85
CA MET A 1 16.86 -2.91 -19.71
C MET A 1 16.47 -2.44 -18.33
N ILE A 2 15.25 -1.92 -18.14
CA ILE A 2 14.76 -1.44 -16.83
C ILE A 2 13.55 -2.27 -16.43
N ALA A 3 13.52 -2.75 -15.19
CA ALA A 3 12.40 -3.50 -14.60
C ALA A 3 11.89 -2.77 -13.35
N VAL A 4 10.57 -2.74 -13.17
CA VAL A 4 9.91 -2.02 -12.07
C VAL A 4 9.68 -2.86 -10.81
N SER A 5 9.98 -4.15 -10.86
CA SER A 5 10.00 -5.04 -9.70
C SER A 5 11.27 -5.89 -9.68
N THR A 6 11.70 -6.32 -8.50
CA THR A 6 12.87 -7.20 -8.38
C THR A 6 12.63 -8.54 -9.07
N THR A 7 11.42 -9.09 -8.98
CA THR A 7 11.05 -10.34 -9.65
C THR A 7 11.18 -10.23 -11.18
N ASP A 8 10.72 -9.12 -11.78
CA ASP A 8 10.86 -8.90 -13.22
C ASP A 8 12.32 -8.68 -13.60
N ALA A 9 13.10 -7.98 -12.79
CA ALA A 9 14.53 -7.79 -13.01
C ALA A 9 15.28 -9.13 -13.01
N ASP A 10 15.00 -10.00 -12.06
CA ASP A 10 15.63 -11.32 -11.98
C ASP A 10 15.22 -12.23 -13.14
N TYR A 11 13.95 -12.19 -13.55
CA TYR A 11 13.47 -12.87 -14.74
C TYR A 11 14.21 -12.40 -16.00
N LEU A 12 14.33 -11.08 -16.20
CA LEU A 12 15.02 -10.51 -17.36
C LEU A 12 16.51 -10.81 -17.38
N ARG A 13 17.19 -10.79 -16.22
CA ARG A 13 18.60 -11.19 -16.08
C ARG A 13 18.81 -12.64 -16.49
N HIS A 14 17.88 -13.51 -16.10
CA HIS A 14 17.93 -14.92 -16.47
C HIS A 14 17.70 -15.15 -17.97
N GLN A 15 16.72 -14.43 -18.57
CA GLN A 15 16.37 -14.58 -19.97
C GLN A 15 17.38 -13.92 -20.92
N PHE A 16 18.06 -12.87 -20.48
CA PHE A 16 18.96 -12.06 -21.28
C PHE A 16 20.28 -11.80 -20.54
N PRO A 17 21.11 -12.86 -20.34
CA PRO A 17 22.32 -12.76 -19.51
C PRO A 17 23.37 -11.76 -20.03
N ASP A 18 23.37 -11.48 -21.33
CA ASP A 18 24.30 -10.54 -21.99
C ASP A 18 23.80 -9.08 -21.96
N LYS A 19 22.63 -8.79 -21.34
CA LYS A 19 22.07 -7.45 -21.28
C LYS A 19 22.10 -6.92 -19.85
N PRO A 20 22.54 -5.67 -19.64
CA PRO A 20 22.41 -5.04 -18.34
C PRO A 20 20.91 -4.86 -17.99
N VAL A 21 20.52 -5.29 -16.78
CA VAL A 21 19.16 -5.17 -16.28
C VAL A 21 19.18 -4.46 -14.94
N GLU A 22 18.60 -3.27 -14.92
CA GLU A 22 18.48 -2.42 -13.74
C GLU A 22 17.08 -2.53 -13.13
N PHE A 23 17.04 -2.59 -11.80
CA PHE A 23 15.80 -2.42 -11.06
C PHE A 23 15.58 -0.93 -10.80
N MET A 24 14.46 -0.42 -11.29
CA MET A 24 14.04 0.97 -11.07
C MET A 24 12.55 0.99 -10.75
N PRO A 25 12.16 1.22 -9.49
CA PRO A 25 10.75 1.31 -9.13
C PRO A 25 10.06 2.49 -9.82
N CYS A 26 8.74 2.38 -9.99
CA CYS A 26 7.95 3.44 -10.60
C CYS A 26 8.04 4.75 -9.81
N PHE A 27 8.10 5.87 -10.52
CA PHE A 27 7.85 7.18 -9.93
C PHE A 27 6.44 7.25 -9.35
N HIS A 28 6.28 7.99 -8.26
CA HIS A 28 5.02 8.14 -7.55
C HIS A 28 4.80 9.58 -7.06
N THR A 29 3.62 9.90 -6.57
CA THR A 29 3.26 11.29 -6.19
C THR A 29 3.95 11.80 -4.92
N ASN A 30 4.54 10.91 -4.10
CA ASN A 30 5.13 11.30 -2.82
C ASN A 30 6.61 11.64 -2.98
N ASN A 31 6.99 12.89 -2.73
CA ASN A 31 8.40 13.34 -2.74
C ASN A 31 9.06 13.26 -1.36
N GLN A 32 8.27 13.18 -0.30
CA GLN A 32 8.74 13.16 1.08
C GLN A 32 7.90 12.20 1.91
N ILE A 33 8.48 11.70 3.00
CA ILE A 33 7.72 10.97 4.01
C ILE A 33 6.97 11.98 4.87
N THR A 34 5.63 11.86 4.84
CA THR A 34 4.69 12.74 5.54
C THR A 34 3.88 12.01 6.60
N VAL A 35 4.37 10.86 7.03
CA VAL A 35 3.77 10.05 8.09
C VAL A 35 3.65 10.86 9.38
N LYS A 36 2.48 10.83 10.01
CA LYS A 36 2.23 11.49 11.28
C LYS A 36 2.50 10.53 12.45
N PRO A 37 3.24 10.95 13.48
CA PRO A 37 3.39 10.16 14.70
C PRO A 37 2.05 10.07 15.46
N GLY A 38 2.01 9.22 16.51
CA GLY A 38 0.82 9.01 17.33
C GLY A 38 -0.21 8.09 16.69
N SER A 39 -1.47 8.23 17.08
CA SER A 39 -2.56 7.32 16.70
C SER A 39 -3.71 8.00 15.98
N SER A 40 -4.63 7.19 15.49
CA SER A 40 -5.89 7.56 14.85
C SER A 40 -6.95 6.47 15.10
N ASP A 41 -8.18 6.68 14.61
CA ASP A 41 -9.35 5.90 14.98
C ASP A 41 -9.94 5.02 13.88
N PHE A 42 -9.32 4.96 12.69
CA PHE A 42 -9.87 4.18 11.58
C PHE A 42 -8.84 3.41 10.76
N ILE A 43 -9.35 2.37 10.09
CA ILE A 43 -8.62 1.56 9.10
C ILE A 43 -9.05 1.98 7.71
N LEU A 44 -8.11 2.13 6.79
CA LEU A 44 -8.35 2.50 5.39
C LEU A 44 -7.96 1.37 4.43
N TYR A 45 -8.87 1.04 3.51
CA TYR A 45 -8.54 0.42 2.24
C TYR A 45 -8.81 1.43 1.12
N HIS A 46 -7.91 1.58 0.16
CA HIS A 46 -8.11 2.50 -0.95
C HIS A 46 -7.69 1.93 -2.31
N GLY A 47 -8.31 2.44 -3.38
CA GLY A 47 -8.00 2.05 -4.75
C GLY A 47 -9.08 2.45 -5.73
N LYS A 48 -8.83 2.26 -7.04
CA LYS A 48 -9.87 2.44 -8.06
C LYS A 48 -10.86 1.27 -7.96
N LEU A 49 -12.02 1.51 -7.33
CA LEU A 49 -12.97 0.45 -6.96
C LEU A 49 -13.75 -0.15 -8.14
N SER A 50 -13.68 0.45 -9.34
CA SER A 50 -14.18 -0.15 -10.58
C SER A 50 -13.26 -1.22 -11.17
N VAL A 51 -12.02 -1.34 -10.69
CA VAL A 51 -11.08 -2.39 -11.10
C VAL A 51 -11.42 -3.67 -10.35
N ILE A 52 -11.58 -4.78 -11.06
CA ILE A 52 -12.09 -6.05 -10.53
C ILE A 52 -11.26 -6.53 -9.32
N GLU A 53 -9.95 -6.46 -9.40
CA GLU A 53 -9.03 -6.89 -8.34
C GLU A 53 -9.23 -6.04 -7.06
N ASN A 54 -9.40 -4.74 -7.21
CA ASN A 54 -9.64 -3.85 -6.06
C ASN A 54 -11.03 -4.09 -5.46
N THR A 55 -12.05 -4.35 -6.30
CA THR A 55 -13.39 -4.72 -5.83
C THR A 55 -13.36 -6.03 -5.05
N GLN A 56 -12.67 -7.06 -5.57
CA GLN A 56 -12.54 -8.35 -4.91
C GLN A 56 -11.80 -8.21 -3.57
N ALA A 57 -10.72 -7.45 -3.52
CA ALA A 57 -9.99 -7.16 -2.29
C ALA A 57 -10.86 -6.44 -1.25
N ALA A 58 -11.61 -5.42 -1.65
CA ALA A 58 -12.52 -4.70 -0.78
C ALA A 58 -13.66 -5.61 -0.26
N LEU A 59 -14.27 -6.43 -1.12
CA LEU A 59 -15.30 -7.40 -0.72
C LEU A 59 -14.75 -8.45 0.26
N PHE A 60 -13.52 -8.92 0.04
CA PHE A 60 -12.85 -9.83 0.96
C PHE A 60 -12.64 -9.18 2.33
N LEU A 61 -12.12 -7.95 2.37
CA LEU A 61 -11.91 -7.21 3.62
C LEU A 61 -13.21 -6.97 4.37
N ILE A 62 -14.30 -6.57 3.69
CA ILE A 62 -15.61 -6.41 4.31
C ILE A 62 -16.04 -7.71 5.00
N ARG A 63 -16.08 -8.81 4.25
CA ARG A 63 -16.68 -10.07 4.69
C ARG A 63 -15.87 -10.82 5.73
N ASN A 64 -14.54 -10.74 5.65
CA ASN A 64 -13.66 -11.63 6.39
C ASN A 64 -12.83 -10.92 7.47
N VAL A 65 -12.69 -9.59 7.39
CA VAL A 65 -11.84 -8.82 8.29
C VAL A 65 -12.64 -7.70 8.99
N PHE A 66 -13.12 -6.72 8.25
CA PHE A 66 -13.75 -5.52 8.80
C PHE A 66 -15.04 -5.78 9.56
N SER A 67 -15.82 -6.80 9.12
CA SER A 67 -17.02 -7.27 9.83
C SER A 67 -16.74 -7.84 11.22
N LYS A 68 -15.48 -8.17 11.53
CA LYS A 68 -15.04 -8.72 12.82
C LYS A 68 -14.35 -7.68 13.72
N LEU A 69 -14.28 -6.43 13.27
CA LEU A 69 -13.63 -5.33 13.98
C LEU A 69 -14.67 -4.35 14.53
N ASP A 70 -14.38 -3.79 15.70
CA ASP A 70 -15.28 -2.81 16.36
C ASP A 70 -14.90 -1.36 15.99
N CYS A 71 -13.76 -1.12 15.33
CA CYS A 71 -13.29 0.18 14.91
C CYS A 71 -13.88 0.59 13.55
N ARG A 72 -13.84 1.89 13.27
CA ARG A 72 -14.25 2.46 11.99
C ARG A 72 -13.35 1.95 10.86
N CYS A 73 -13.97 1.44 9.79
CA CYS A 73 -13.29 0.95 8.58
C CYS A 73 -13.80 1.75 7.37
N ILE A 74 -12.90 2.33 6.60
CA ILE A 74 -13.22 3.13 5.42
C ILE A 74 -12.67 2.42 4.18
N ILE A 75 -13.51 2.30 3.16
CA ILE A 75 -13.11 1.84 1.83
C ILE A 75 -13.32 3.00 0.87
N ALA A 76 -12.22 3.59 0.38
CA ALA A 76 -12.25 4.80 -0.42
C ALA A 76 -11.81 4.56 -1.86
N GLY A 77 -12.53 5.13 -2.82
CA GLY A 77 -12.09 5.10 -4.22
C GLY A 77 -13.13 5.40 -5.26
N MET A 78 -12.67 5.39 -6.51
CA MET A 78 -13.48 5.77 -7.66
C MET A 78 -14.41 4.65 -8.13
N ASN A 79 -15.64 5.03 -8.42
CA ASN A 79 -16.68 4.20 -9.06
C ASN A 79 -16.89 2.85 -8.35
N PRO A 80 -17.27 2.82 -7.05
CA PRO A 80 -17.59 1.58 -6.37
C PRO A 80 -18.81 0.90 -7.01
N PRO A 81 -18.74 -0.41 -7.29
CA PRO A 81 -19.89 -1.13 -7.81
C PRO A 81 -20.99 -1.30 -6.74
N ALA A 82 -22.23 -1.45 -7.16
CA ALA A 82 -23.37 -1.65 -6.25
C ALA A 82 -23.21 -2.88 -5.33
N SER A 83 -22.48 -3.90 -5.77
CA SER A 83 -22.16 -5.09 -4.97
C SER A 83 -21.34 -4.74 -3.72
N LEU A 84 -20.42 -3.76 -3.81
CA LEU A 84 -19.60 -3.31 -2.69
C LEU A 84 -20.45 -2.55 -1.67
N LEU A 85 -21.32 -1.63 -2.14
CA LEU A 85 -22.26 -0.89 -1.30
C LEU A 85 -23.20 -1.83 -0.54
N LYS A 86 -23.76 -2.83 -1.24
CA LYS A 86 -24.62 -3.86 -0.62
C LYS A 86 -23.86 -4.72 0.41
N ALA A 87 -22.61 -5.03 0.15
CA ALA A 87 -21.81 -5.84 1.08
C ALA A 87 -21.46 -5.07 2.38
N ALA A 88 -21.25 -3.77 2.31
CA ALA A 88 -20.95 -2.93 3.46
C ALA A 88 -22.20 -2.59 4.29
N ALA A 89 -23.38 -2.48 3.68
CA ALA A 89 -24.62 -2.00 4.31
C ALA A 89 -25.00 -2.67 5.64
N PRO A 90 -24.77 -3.98 5.88
CA PRO A 90 -25.09 -4.61 7.16
C PRO A 90 -24.18 -4.20 8.33
N TYR A 91 -23.05 -3.56 8.07
CA TYR A 91 -22.00 -3.29 9.06
C TYR A 91 -21.88 -1.80 9.34
N PRO A 92 -22.34 -1.30 10.51
CA PRO A 92 -22.36 0.14 10.80
C PRO A 92 -20.96 0.77 10.96
N ASN A 93 -19.95 -0.06 11.21
CA ASN A 93 -18.54 0.38 11.31
C ASN A 93 -17.85 0.49 9.95
N ILE A 94 -18.47 0.04 8.84
CA ILE A 94 -17.85 0.03 7.50
C ILE A 94 -18.47 1.13 6.62
N HIS A 95 -17.64 2.06 6.16
CA HIS A 95 -18.05 3.20 5.34
C HIS A 95 -17.41 3.12 3.95
N ILE A 96 -18.22 3.32 2.91
CA ILE A 96 -17.73 3.45 1.53
C ILE A 96 -17.64 4.93 1.18
N GLU A 97 -16.43 5.44 1.02
CA GLU A 97 -16.16 6.78 0.52
C GLU A 97 -16.04 6.72 -1.01
N ALA A 98 -17.17 7.02 -1.68
CA ALA A 98 -17.29 6.90 -3.13
C ALA A 98 -16.82 8.19 -3.82
N ASN A 99 -15.91 8.06 -4.79
CA ASN A 99 -15.41 9.16 -5.60
C ASN A 99 -14.89 10.36 -4.76
N PRO A 100 -14.02 10.11 -3.76
CA PRO A 100 -13.46 11.20 -2.98
C PRO A 100 -12.67 12.15 -3.88
N SER A 101 -12.66 13.43 -3.52
CA SER A 101 -11.72 14.39 -4.10
C SER A 101 -10.29 13.98 -3.79
N GLU A 102 -9.32 14.49 -4.54
CA GLU A 102 -7.90 14.25 -4.27
C GLU A 102 -7.51 14.70 -2.85
N GLU A 103 -7.99 15.86 -2.43
CA GLU A 103 -7.78 16.40 -1.08
C GLU A 103 -8.33 15.46 -0.01
N LEU A 104 -9.57 14.96 -0.17
CA LEU A 104 -10.17 14.01 0.77
C LEU A 104 -9.41 12.70 0.79
N MET A 105 -9.01 12.16 -0.38
CA MET A 105 -8.22 10.92 -0.44
C MET A 105 -6.88 11.09 0.28
N ASN A 106 -6.16 12.19 0.04
CA ASN A 106 -4.91 12.50 0.72
C ASN A 106 -5.11 12.63 2.23
N ASN A 107 -6.19 13.28 2.66
CA ASN A 107 -6.54 13.38 4.08
C ASN A 107 -6.79 12.00 4.70
N LEU A 108 -7.55 11.13 4.05
CA LEU A 108 -7.79 9.76 4.50
C LEU A 108 -6.48 8.97 4.62
N ILE A 109 -5.60 9.06 3.63
CA ILE A 109 -4.30 8.36 3.65
C ILE A 109 -3.44 8.82 4.82
N HIS A 110 -3.29 10.14 5.03
CA HIS A 110 -2.45 10.68 6.10
C HIS A 110 -3.00 10.43 7.51
N ASN A 111 -4.32 10.31 7.65
CA ASN A 111 -4.95 10.20 8.96
C ASN A 111 -5.39 8.78 9.31
N ALA A 112 -5.32 7.81 8.44
CA ALA A 112 -5.60 6.42 8.79
C ALA A 112 -4.62 5.91 9.86
N GLN A 113 -5.12 5.13 10.82
CA GLN A 113 -4.29 4.38 11.76
C GLN A 113 -3.63 3.21 11.04
N ILE A 114 -4.40 2.51 10.21
CA ILE A 114 -3.94 1.34 9.49
C ILE A 114 -4.37 1.45 8.02
N HIS A 115 -3.45 1.13 7.12
CA HIS A 115 -3.74 0.82 5.73
C HIS A 115 -3.82 -0.70 5.59
N ALA A 116 -5.02 -1.24 5.39
CA ALA A 116 -5.24 -2.67 5.14
C ALA A 116 -5.24 -2.92 3.63
N LEU A 117 -4.11 -3.30 3.07
CA LEU A 117 -3.92 -3.44 1.62
C LEU A 117 -3.67 -4.91 1.25
N ILE A 118 -4.58 -5.49 0.50
CA ILE A 118 -4.44 -6.85 -0.02
C ILE A 118 -4.58 -6.85 -1.54
N THR A 119 -4.02 -7.87 -2.17
CA THR A 119 -4.22 -8.21 -3.57
C THR A 119 -4.24 -9.72 -3.76
N PHE A 120 -4.84 -10.18 -4.84
CA PHE A 120 -4.83 -11.58 -5.27
C PHE A 120 -3.92 -11.81 -6.47
N GLN A 121 -3.19 -10.77 -6.89
CA GLN A 121 -2.24 -10.82 -8.01
C GLN A 121 -0.87 -10.34 -7.56
N ALA A 122 0.17 -11.12 -7.87
CA ALA A 122 1.56 -10.84 -7.49
C ALA A 122 2.32 -9.99 -8.54
N THR A 123 1.65 -9.38 -9.52
CA THR A 123 2.30 -8.67 -10.63
C THR A 123 2.60 -7.20 -10.30
N GLY A 124 3.82 -6.78 -10.57
CA GLY A 124 4.29 -5.38 -10.51
C GLY A 124 4.27 -4.74 -9.12
N LEU A 125 4.98 -3.63 -8.98
CA LEU A 125 4.97 -2.80 -7.77
C LEU A 125 3.61 -2.11 -7.59
N LYS A 126 3.05 -2.19 -6.40
CA LYS A 126 1.74 -1.60 -6.09
C LYS A 126 1.90 -0.17 -5.56
N LEU A 127 1.60 0.85 -6.39
CA LEU A 127 1.73 2.27 -5.99
C LEU A 127 0.95 2.62 -4.71
N LYS A 128 -0.19 1.95 -4.45
CA LYS A 128 -0.92 2.13 -3.19
C LYS A 128 -0.11 1.71 -1.95
N LEU A 129 0.79 0.73 -2.08
CA LEU A 129 1.69 0.32 -1.02
C LEU A 129 2.71 1.43 -0.72
N LEU A 130 3.35 1.99 -1.76
CA LEU A 130 4.25 3.14 -1.60
C LEU A 130 3.53 4.33 -0.98
N ASN A 131 2.33 4.68 -1.46
CA ASN A 131 1.55 5.77 -0.87
C ASN A 131 1.31 5.57 0.63
N SER A 132 0.96 4.35 1.04
CA SER A 132 0.77 4.04 2.47
C SER A 132 2.05 4.14 3.27
N LEU A 133 3.18 3.73 2.72
CA LEU A 133 4.47 3.78 3.41
C LEU A 133 5.04 5.19 3.49
N PHE A 134 4.79 6.05 2.50
CA PHE A 134 5.25 7.44 2.49
C PHE A 134 4.38 8.37 3.34
N ALA A 135 3.07 8.10 3.46
CA ALA A 135 2.12 9.04 4.07
C ALA A 135 1.30 8.47 5.24
N GLY A 136 1.08 7.17 5.29
CA GLY A 136 0.23 6.50 6.29
C GLY A 136 1.01 5.93 7.47
N ARG A 137 0.32 5.66 8.59
CA ARG A 137 0.92 5.08 9.80
C ARG A 137 1.28 3.61 9.61
N HIS A 138 0.44 2.69 10.07
CA HIS A 138 0.70 1.26 9.97
C HIS A 138 0.17 0.70 8.65
N THR A 139 0.90 -0.24 8.06
CA THR A 139 0.50 -0.90 6.80
C THR A 139 0.41 -2.40 7.02
N VAL A 140 -0.80 -2.97 6.88
CA VAL A 140 -1.08 -4.40 6.99
C VAL A 140 -1.36 -4.95 5.59
N VAL A 141 -0.64 -5.98 5.20
CA VAL A 141 -0.65 -6.52 3.83
C VAL A 141 -0.67 -8.04 3.82
N ASN A 142 -1.09 -8.63 2.71
CA ASN A 142 -0.77 -10.03 2.42
C ASN A 142 0.53 -10.16 1.61
N ARG A 143 1.14 -11.35 1.56
CA ARG A 143 2.40 -11.60 0.84
C ARG A 143 2.36 -11.19 -0.62
N LEU A 144 1.22 -11.37 -1.29
CA LEU A 144 1.07 -10.97 -2.68
C LEU A 144 1.18 -9.46 -2.89
N MET A 145 0.80 -8.65 -1.89
CA MET A 145 0.88 -7.19 -1.97
C MET A 145 2.33 -6.70 -1.99
N ILE A 146 3.23 -7.34 -1.26
CA ILE A 146 4.64 -6.96 -1.14
C ILE A 146 5.58 -7.77 -2.05
N ALA A 147 5.06 -8.77 -2.76
CA ALA A 147 5.87 -9.62 -3.62
C ALA A 147 6.71 -8.79 -4.61
N GLY A 148 8.02 -9.03 -4.63
CA GLY A 148 8.98 -8.34 -5.50
C GLY A 148 9.21 -6.86 -5.19
N SER A 149 8.81 -6.38 -4.01
CA SER A 149 9.03 -5.00 -3.61
C SER A 149 10.21 -4.80 -2.65
N GLY A 150 10.63 -5.83 -1.90
CA GLY A 150 11.64 -5.70 -0.84
C GLY A 150 11.18 -4.86 0.37
N LEU A 151 9.86 -4.62 0.53
CA LEU A 151 9.29 -3.75 1.56
C LEU A 151 8.77 -4.51 2.79
N GLU A 152 9.14 -5.78 2.93
CA GLU A 152 8.61 -6.70 3.96
C GLU A 152 8.85 -6.17 5.38
N SER A 153 10.01 -5.58 5.64
CA SER A 153 10.38 -5.05 6.96
C SER A 153 9.58 -3.82 7.39
N LEU A 154 8.92 -3.14 6.44
CA LEU A 154 8.13 -1.94 6.70
C LEU A 154 6.63 -2.23 6.84
N CYS A 155 6.21 -3.49 6.69
CA CYS A 155 4.82 -3.90 6.69
C CYS A 155 4.53 -4.97 7.74
N HIS A 156 3.29 -5.02 8.19
CA HIS A 156 2.76 -6.13 8.97
C HIS A 156 2.11 -7.12 8.01
N ILE A 157 2.65 -8.35 7.95
CA ILE A 157 2.20 -9.37 6.99
C ILE A 157 1.13 -10.24 7.65
N ALA A 158 0.00 -10.42 6.97
CA ALA A 158 -1.10 -11.26 7.35
C ALA A 158 -1.64 -12.01 6.12
N ASP A 159 -1.47 -13.31 6.08
CA ASP A 159 -1.89 -14.13 4.94
C ASP A 159 -3.29 -14.73 5.13
N THR A 160 -3.80 -14.74 6.36
CA THR A 160 -5.16 -15.18 6.69
C THR A 160 -6.03 -14.06 7.24
N PRO A 161 -7.37 -14.15 7.09
CA PRO A 161 -8.27 -13.16 7.68
C PRO A 161 -8.11 -13.00 9.20
N ASP A 162 -7.91 -14.10 9.91
CA ASP A 162 -7.82 -14.08 11.37
C ASP A 162 -6.50 -13.46 11.86
N GLU A 163 -5.38 -13.69 11.16
CA GLU A 163 -4.13 -12.96 11.39
C GLU A 163 -4.34 -11.46 11.16
N MET A 164 -5.00 -11.08 10.06
CA MET A 164 -5.26 -9.67 9.74
C MET A 164 -6.12 -9.00 10.82
N VAL A 165 -7.17 -9.66 11.28
CA VAL A 165 -8.02 -9.18 12.40
C VAL A 165 -7.19 -9.00 13.68
N CYS A 166 -6.37 -10.00 14.03
CA CYS A 166 -5.52 -9.94 15.22
C CYS A 166 -4.51 -8.77 15.16
N ILE A 167 -3.82 -8.62 14.02
CA ILE A 167 -2.86 -7.53 13.81
C ILE A 167 -3.57 -6.17 13.82
N CYS A 168 -4.70 -6.03 13.13
CA CYS A 168 -5.47 -4.78 13.12
C CYS A 168 -5.92 -4.38 14.52
N ARG A 169 -6.46 -5.29 15.33
CA ARG A 169 -6.85 -5.02 16.73
C ARG A 169 -5.68 -4.48 17.54
N LYS A 170 -4.51 -5.11 17.44
CA LYS A 170 -3.30 -4.67 18.14
C LYS A 170 -2.87 -3.26 17.68
N LEU A 171 -2.80 -3.03 16.37
CA LEU A 171 -2.29 -1.78 15.80
C LEU A 171 -3.24 -0.59 15.99
N MET A 172 -4.54 -0.82 16.18
CA MET A 172 -5.49 0.25 16.54
C MET A 172 -5.15 0.90 17.90
N HIS A 173 -4.38 0.23 18.74
CA HIS A 173 -3.94 0.71 20.06
C HIS A 173 -2.42 0.90 20.13
N THR A 174 -1.73 0.97 18.98
CA THR A 174 -0.28 1.12 18.90
C THR A 174 0.04 2.44 18.19
N ASP A 175 0.71 3.34 18.88
CA ASP A 175 1.14 4.60 18.27
C ASP A 175 2.20 4.38 17.20
N MET A 176 2.18 5.21 16.17
CA MET A 176 3.29 5.33 15.23
C MET A 176 4.43 6.09 15.91
N ALA A 177 5.49 5.38 16.26
CA ALA A 177 6.64 5.95 16.92
C ALA A 177 7.50 6.79 15.95
N PRO A 178 8.07 7.92 16.39
CA PRO A 178 8.99 8.73 15.56
C PRO A 178 10.15 7.91 15.00
N GLU A 179 10.71 7.00 15.80
CA GLU A 179 11.83 6.13 15.42
C GLU A 179 11.46 5.20 14.23
N SER A 180 10.22 4.71 14.21
CA SER A 180 9.71 3.91 13.09
C SER A 180 9.57 4.73 11.80
N ILE A 181 9.28 6.02 11.91
CA ILE A 181 9.23 6.95 10.77
C ILE A 181 10.64 7.19 10.22
N GLU A 182 11.64 7.36 11.08
CA GLU A 182 13.04 7.51 10.66
C GLU A 182 13.56 6.25 9.99
N GLN A 183 13.35 5.07 10.58
CA GLN A 183 13.71 3.78 9.96
C GLN A 183 13.08 3.63 8.57
N ARG A 184 11.82 4.05 8.42
CA ARG A 184 11.11 4.03 7.14
C ARG A 184 11.76 4.98 6.14
N ARG A 185 12.20 6.16 6.56
CA ARG A 185 12.91 7.13 5.73
C ARG A 185 14.24 6.57 5.22
N ASP A 186 15.04 6.02 6.14
CA ASP A 186 16.35 5.45 5.82
C ASP A 186 16.25 4.29 4.83
N PHE A 187 15.16 3.53 4.90
CA PHE A 187 14.91 2.42 3.98
C PHE A 187 14.37 2.86 2.62
N LEU A 188 13.40 3.80 2.60
CA LEU A 188 12.69 4.15 1.36
C LEU A 188 13.47 5.13 0.48
N TYR A 189 14.21 6.06 1.04
CA TYR A 189 14.86 7.10 0.24
C TYR A 189 15.91 6.56 -0.72
N PRO A 190 16.82 5.64 -0.34
CA PRO A 190 17.84 5.12 -1.24
C PRO A 190 17.31 4.32 -2.42
N THR A 191 16.06 3.82 -2.34
CA THR A 191 15.50 2.93 -3.38
C THR A 191 14.23 3.47 -4.02
N TYR A 192 13.37 4.16 -3.24
CA TYR A 192 12.02 4.50 -3.68
C TYR A 192 11.77 6.01 -3.79
N SER A 193 12.74 6.89 -3.45
CA SER A 193 12.53 8.32 -3.64
C SER A 193 12.60 8.70 -5.12
N ASN A 194 11.70 9.57 -5.57
CA ASN A 194 11.72 10.08 -6.95
C ASN A 194 13.01 10.80 -7.30
N GLN A 195 13.63 11.51 -6.33
CA GLN A 195 14.90 12.18 -6.53
C GLN A 195 16.00 11.17 -6.86
N TYR A 196 16.18 10.15 -6.01
CA TYR A 196 17.21 9.13 -6.23
C TYR A 196 16.99 8.41 -7.57
N GLN A 197 15.74 8.02 -7.87
CA GLN A 197 15.42 7.34 -9.12
C GLN A 197 15.61 8.24 -10.35
N GLY A 198 15.35 9.55 -10.22
CA GLY A 198 15.63 10.52 -11.28
C GLY A 198 17.11 10.67 -11.56
N GLU A 199 17.94 10.80 -10.53
CA GLU A 199 19.41 10.87 -10.63
C GLU A 199 19.96 9.57 -11.23
N HIS A 200 19.51 8.41 -10.77
CA HIS A 200 19.90 7.11 -11.31
C HIS A 200 19.51 6.97 -12.79
N LEU A 201 18.31 7.38 -13.18
CA LEU A 201 17.87 7.33 -14.57
C LEU A 201 18.72 8.23 -15.46
N LEU A 202 19.05 9.44 -15.01
CA LEU A 202 19.95 10.36 -15.73
C LEU A 202 21.34 9.74 -15.91
N HIS A 203 21.88 9.13 -14.87
CA HIS A 203 23.17 8.43 -14.95
C HIS A 203 23.12 7.28 -15.98
N LEU A 204 22.07 6.47 -16.01
CA LEU A 204 21.92 5.40 -17.00
C LEU A 204 21.77 5.89 -18.44
N ILE A 205 21.21 7.08 -18.66
CA ILE A 205 21.00 7.64 -20.01
C ILE A 205 22.26 8.34 -20.53
N TYR A 206 22.93 9.08 -19.67
CA TYR A 206 24.01 9.98 -20.08
C TYR A 206 25.41 9.51 -19.67
N GLU A 207 25.52 8.40 -18.93
CA GLU A 207 26.80 7.87 -18.38
C GLU A 207 27.58 8.95 -17.57
N VAL A 208 26.85 9.82 -16.85
CA VAL A 208 27.41 10.98 -16.11
C VAL A 208 27.66 10.61 -14.64
#